data_c04f7a2f8e9105f2d4068aee5cbf95ef
#
_entry.id   c04f7a2f8e9105f2d4068aee5cbf95ef
#
_cell.length_a   1.000
_cell.length_b   1.000
_cell.length_c   1.000
_cell.angle_alpha   90.00
_cell.angle_beta   90.00
_cell.angle_gamma   90.00
#
_symmetry.space_group_name_H-M   'P 1'
#
loop_
_entity.id
_entity.type
_entity.pdbx_description
1 polymer ?
#
loop_
_entity_poly.entity_id
_entity_poly.type
_entity_poly.pdbx_seq_one_letter_code
_entity_poly.pdbx_strand_id
1 'polypeptide(L)' 'MKYEYKGNIYNYVGVGKFKDSTGKWIDAIIYERDNPISMREVTDFIDKFNKVVS' A
#
# COMPACT_ATOMS: atom_id res chain seq x y z
N MET A 1 8.30 -4.70 -8.00
CA MET A 1 8.76 -3.95 -6.83
C MET A 1 8.12 -4.51 -5.58
N LYS A 2 8.92 -4.73 -4.56
CA LYS A 2 8.44 -5.37 -3.34
C LYS A 2 8.68 -4.51 -2.12
N TYR A 3 7.80 -4.66 -1.13
CA TYR A 3 7.87 -3.95 0.14
C TYR A 3 7.68 -4.93 1.28
N GLU A 4 8.26 -4.61 2.44
CA GLU A 4 8.19 -5.45 3.63
C GLU A 4 7.46 -4.70 4.74
N TYR A 5 6.59 -5.42 5.47
CA TYR A 5 5.89 -4.89 6.64
C TYR A 5 5.63 -6.02 7.61
N LYS A 6 6.11 -5.88 8.83
CA LYS A 6 5.95 -6.87 9.90
C LYS A 6 6.40 -8.28 9.48
N GLY A 7 7.51 -8.36 8.75
CA GLY A 7 8.06 -9.64 8.33
C GLY A 7 7.40 -10.26 7.10
N ASN A 8 6.41 -9.62 6.52
CA ASN A 8 5.72 -10.10 5.33
C ASN A 8 6.15 -9.29 4.11
N ILE A 9 6.24 -9.97 2.97
CA ILE A 9 6.61 -9.34 1.71
C ILE A 9 5.36 -9.12 0.86
N TYR A 10 5.23 -7.91 0.35
CA TYR A 10 4.09 -7.51 -0.47
C TYR A 10 4.56 -7.05 -1.84
N ASN A 11 3.76 -7.30 -2.86
CA ASN A 11 4.01 -6.82 -4.21
C ASN A 11 3.29 -5.50 -4.43
N TYR A 12 4.03 -4.52 -4.95
CA TYR A 12 3.45 -3.25 -5.34
C TYR A 12 2.63 -3.45 -6.61
N VAL A 13 1.38 -3.03 -6.60
CA VAL A 13 0.50 -3.13 -7.76
C VAL A 13 0.39 -1.77 -8.47
N GLY A 14 0.17 -0.71 -7.74
CA GLY A 14 0.04 0.61 -8.34
C GLY A 14 -0.49 1.63 -7.36
N VAL A 15 -0.96 2.73 -7.91
CA VAL A 15 -1.55 3.80 -7.11
C VAL A 15 -3.03 3.93 -7.46
N GLY A 16 -3.81 4.38 -6.50
CA GLY A 16 -5.23 4.59 -6.69
C GLY A 16 -5.72 5.67 -5.76
N LYS A 17 -7.04 5.78 -5.65
CA LYS A 17 -7.66 6.76 -4.76
C LYS A 17 -8.86 6.14 -4.09
N PHE A 18 -9.13 6.57 -2.85
CA PHE A 18 -10.37 6.20 -2.19
C PHE A 18 -10.95 7.44 -1.50
N LYS A 19 -12.25 7.38 -1.25
CA LYS A 19 -12.97 8.47 -0.61
C LYS A 19 -13.12 8.16 0.87
N ASP A 20 -12.67 9.08 1.73
CA ASP A 20 -12.77 8.85 3.17
C ASP A 20 -14.17 9.18 3.68
N SER A 21 -14.38 9.05 5.00
CA SER A 21 -15.69 9.27 5.60
C SER A 21 -16.18 10.72 5.50
N THR A 22 -15.28 11.65 5.24
CA THR A 22 -15.62 13.05 5.07
C THR A 22 -15.90 13.43 3.62
N GLY A 23 -15.76 12.47 2.70
CA GLY A 23 -15.95 12.72 1.27
C GLY A 23 -14.71 13.22 0.55
N LYS A 24 -13.58 13.24 1.22
CA LYS A 24 -12.32 13.68 0.62
C LYS A 24 -11.62 12.53 -0.09
N TRP A 25 -11.08 12.80 -1.28
CA TRP A 25 -10.31 11.82 -2.04
C TRP A 25 -8.89 11.73 -1.49
N ILE A 26 -8.45 10.50 -1.22
CA ILE A 26 -7.15 10.20 -0.63
C ILE A 26 -6.35 9.34 -1.60
N ASP A 27 -5.10 9.73 -1.84
CA ASP A 27 -4.20 8.92 -2.66
C ASP A 27 -3.78 7.68 -1.87
N ALA A 28 -3.70 6.55 -2.56
CA ALA A 28 -3.43 5.28 -1.93
C ALA A 28 -2.45 4.43 -2.75
N ILE A 29 -1.74 3.56 -2.05
CA ILE A 29 -0.91 2.53 -2.67
C ILE A 29 -1.71 1.23 -2.67
N ILE A 30 -1.74 0.57 -3.82
CA ILE A 30 -2.38 -0.73 -3.99
C ILE A 30 -1.29 -1.78 -3.97
N TYR A 31 -1.44 -2.78 -3.14
CA TYR A 31 -0.46 -3.84 -2.97
C TYR A 31 -1.16 -5.16 -2.75
N GLU A 32 -0.41 -6.25 -2.92
CA GLU A 32 -0.98 -7.59 -2.74
C GLU A 32 0.02 -8.51 -2.05
N ARG A 33 -0.50 -9.50 -1.39
CA ARG A 33 0.26 -10.61 -0.85
C ARG A 33 -0.60 -11.86 -1.06
N ASP A 34 -0.04 -12.84 -1.77
CA ASP A 34 -0.77 -14.02 -2.21
C ASP A 34 -1.94 -13.58 -3.08
N ASN A 35 -3.16 -13.64 -2.64
CA ASN A 35 -4.29 -13.33 -3.49
C ASN A 35 -5.04 -12.03 -3.15
N PRO A 36 -5.23 -11.66 -1.89
CA PRO A 36 -5.99 -10.44 -1.63
C PRO A 36 -5.23 -9.19 -2.06
N ILE A 37 -5.96 -8.29 -2.69
CA ILE A 37 -5.46 -6.97 -3.02
C ILE A 37 -5.86 -6.03 -1.89
N SER A 38 -4.91 -5.24 -1.41
CA SER A 38 -5.13 -4.30 -0.32
C SER A 38 -4.80 -2.89 -0.76
N MET A 39 -5.31 -1.92 -0.03
CA MET A 39 -5.09 -0.52 -0.33
C MET A 39 -4.82 0.22 0.97
N ARG A 40 -3.84 1.12 0.95
CA ARG A 40 -3.46 1.90 2.11
C ARG A 40 -3.10 3.30 1.68
N GLU A 41 -3.44 4.31 2.48
CA GLU A 41 -3.08 5.69 2.19
C GLU A 41 -1.57 5.83 1.97
N VAL A 42 -1.17 6.67 1.01
CA VAL A 42 0.24 6.78 0.61
C VAL A 42 1.14 7.12 1.80
N THR A 43 0.77 8.10 2.60
CA THR A 43 1.61 8.50 3.73
C THR A 43 1.74 7.39 4.76
N ASP A 44 0.67 6.66 5.02
CA ASP A 44 0.67 5.53 5.95
C ASP A 44 1.51 4.38 5.39
N PHE A 45 1.42 4.13 4.10
CA PHE A 45 2.21 3.09 3.45
C PHE A 45 3.71 3.40 3.55
N ILE A 46 4.09 4.63 3.20
CA ILE A 46 5.49 5.04 3.23
C ILE A 46 6.05 4.96 4.66
N ASP A 47 5.23 5.29 5.65
CA ASP A 47 5.64 5.27 7.04
C ASP A 47 5.90 3.85 7.55
N LYS A 48 5.12 2.88 7.09
CA LYS A 48 5.12 1.52 7.66
C LYS A 48 5.84 0.48 6.81
N PHE A 49 5.82 0.62 5.50
CA PHE A 49 6.39 -0.38 4.60
C PHE A 49 7.80 0.01 4.20
N ASN A 50 8.69 -0.98 4.15
CA ASN A 50 10.07 -0.77 3.74
C ASN A 50 10.28 -1.38 2.35
N LYS A 51 10.88 -0.61 1.46
CA LYS A 51 11.21 -1.11 0.13
C LYS A 51 12.26 -2.19 0.24
N VAL A 52 12.00 -3.32 -0.40
CA VAL A 52 12.97 -4.42 -0.44
C VAL A 52 13.94 -4.16 -1.57
N VAL A 53 15.21 -4.05 -1.23
CA VAL A 53 16.30 -3.87 -2.20
C VAL A 53 16.92 -5.23 -2.47
N SER A 54 16.83 -5.66 -3.69
CA SER A 54 17.40 -6.96 -4.09
C SER A 54 18.65 -6.77 -4.92
#